data_0cdf307396d102cea334e28229772496
#
_entry.id   0cdf307396d102cea334e28229772496
#
_cell.length_a   1.000
_cell.length_b   1.000
_cell.length_c   1.000
_cell.angle_alpha   90.00
_cell.angle_beta   90.00
_cell.angle_gamma   90.00
#
_symmetry.space_group_name_H-M   'P 1'
#
loop_
_entity.id
_entity.type
_entity.pdbx_description
1 polymer ?
#
loop_
_entity_poly.entity_id
_entity_poly.type
_entity_poly.pdbx_seq_one_letter_code
_entity_poly.pdbx_strand_id
1 'polypeptide(L)'
;MNVLIVDDSIDKLSEVSKILVAADLNIKINTVEDIQGAMFFLKENSVDLLILDQFLPLIKGKDQKILKDGGYQLINEINRKADKIITPKYIIGLSQYYNECEDFSDIWKLVEYSPSHTKWCNPLIKILKHISNIKDVASNVNYNIMTLPTIYVEGLTDLSLLNYVATHYFSEVKDKFSIESQRNAGANWVAQQLVIWGHKLKRNNENKLIKAIGLFDLDEAGVKAKNDALKKLNSSNQMEAVKVFAIQAKHNKNLIEFFKRGLQIEIEIESLMPVDILNYADKKGWLEYRTPLFIDPPKDWNQMNETVSAYLDKIKFPNELKVYLKKVKITNKEQFTEYVINRASESITVLDNLKLMLNELINILLSSKE
;
A
#
# COMPACT_ATOMS: atom_id res chain seq x y z
N MET A 1 12.64 -22.82 0.12
CA MET A 1 12.32 -21.52 -0.48
C MET A 1 13.18 -21.32 -1.72
N ASN A 2 12.59 -20.94 -2.88
CA ASN A 2 13.33 -20.70 -4.12
C ASN A 2 13.65 -19.20 -4.23
N VAL A 3 14.93 -18.86 -4.26
CA VAL A 3 15.43 -17.47 -4.41
C VAL A 3 16.12 -17.32 -5.76
N LEU A 4 15.76 -16.26 -6.49
CA LEU A 4 16.48 -15.81 -7.67
C LEU A 4 17.17 -14.49 -7.35
N ILE A 5 18.48 -14.41 -7.60
CA ILE A 5 19.26 -13.18 -7.48
C ILE A 5 19.62 -12.72 -8.89
N VAL A 6 19.29 -11.47 -9.21
CA VAL A 6 19.59 -10.85 -10.50
C VAL A 6 20.52 -9.66 -10.27
N ASP A 7 21.78 -9.82 -10.68
CA ASP A 7 22.84 -8.83 -10.47
C ASP A 7 23.98 -9.10 -11.44
N ASP A 8 24.57 -8.09 -12.06
CA ASP A 8 25.66 -8.23 -13.03
C ASP A 8 27.04 -8.40 -12.37
N SER A 9 27.14 -8.14 -11.06
CA SER A 9 28.37 -8.28 -10.27
C SER A 9 28.51 -9.70 -9.70
N ILE A 10 29.45 -10.47 -10.24
CA ILE A 10 29.76 -11.84 -9.78
C ILE A 10 30.17 -11.85 -8.29
N ASP A 11 30.90 -10.83 -7.84
CA ASP A 11 31.34 -10.71 -6.45
C ASP A 11 30.17 -10.52 -5.52
N LYS A 12 29.23 -9.64 -5.86
CA LYS A 12 28.01 -9.40 -5.10
C LYS A 12 27.10 -10.63 -5.09
N LEU A 13 26.92 -11.30 -6.24
CA LEU A 13 26.19 -12.58 -6.32
C LEU A 13 26.77 -13.63 -5.37
N SER A 14 28.11 -13.77 -5.34
CA SER A 14 28.81 -14.70 -4.45
C SER A 14 28.63 -14.34 -2.99
N GLU A 15 28.76 -13.06 -2.62
CA GLU A 15 28.64 -12.59 -1.25
C GLU A 15 27.20 -12.75 -0.73
N VAL A 16 26.21 -12.32 -1.50
CA VAL A 16 24.79 -12.47 -1.15
C VAL A 16 24.45 -13.94 -0.99
N SER A 17 24.88 -14.80 -1.92
CA SER A 17 24.63 -16.25 -1.86
C SER A 17 25.21 -16.88 -0.59
N LYS A 18 26.43 -16.51 -0.18
CA LYS A 18 27.05 -16.99 1.07
C LYS A 18 26.22 -16.59 2.30
N ILE A 19 25.74 -15.36 2.37
CA ILE A 19 24.90 -14.88 3.47
C ILE A 19 23.58 -15.64 3.53
N LEU A 20 22.95 -15.90 2.37
CA LEU A 20 21.70 -16.66 2.29
C LEU A 20 21.88 -18.11 2.75
N VAL A 21 22.97 -18.76 2.37
CA VAL A 21 23.29 -20.13 2.79
C VAL A 21 23.56 -20.17 4.32
N ALA A 22 24.29 -19.17 4.83
CA ALA A 22 24.59 -19.09 6.27
C ALA A 22 23.37 -18.84 7.15
N ALA A 23 22.24 -18.37 6.56
CA ALA A 23 21.01 -18.15 7.29
C ALA A 23 20.25 -19.44 7.66
N ASP A 24 20.70 -20.61 7.21
CA ASP A 24 20.16 -21.96 7.51
C ASP A 24 18.64 -22.10 7.27
N LEU A 25 18.15 -21.58 6.16
CA LEU A 25 16.71 -21.51 5.85
C LEU A 25 16.31 -22.43 4.67
N ASN A 26 16.86 -23.60 4.50
CA ASN A 26 16.53 -24.52 3.39
C ASN A 26 16.21 -23.76 2.05
N ILE A 27 17.18 -22.98 1.57
CA ILE A 27 17.03 -22.08 0.43
C ILE A 27 17.70 -22.72 -0.80
N LYS A 28 16.96 -22.77 -1.92
CA LYS A 28 17.52 -23.03 -3.23
C LYS A 28 17.81 -21.68 -3.91
N ILE A 29 19.08 -21.39 -4.16
CA ILE A 29 19.54 -20.14 -4.76
C ILE A 29 19.81 -20.37 -6.23
N ASN A 30 19.33 -19.46 -7.08
CA ASN A 30 19.67 -19.36 -8.49
C ASN A 30 20.15 -17.92 -8.73
N THR A 31 21.10 -17.76 -9.64
CA THR A 31 21.69 -16.45 -9.97
C THR A 31 21.60 -16.22 -11.47
N VAL A 32 21.33 -14.98 -11.86
CA VAL A 32 21.28 -14.53 -13.25
C VAL A 32 21.89 -13.14 -13.32
N GLU A 33 22.53 -12.80 -14.42
CA GLU A 33 23.36 -11.59 -14.52
C GLU A 33 22.76 -10.51 -15.43
N ASP A 34 21.57 -10.75 -16.02
CA ASP A 34 20.91 -9.81 -16.92
C ASP A 34 19.37 -9.98 -16.94
N ILE A 35 18.70 -9.00 -17.54
CA ILE A 35 17.24 -8.95 -17.62
C ILE A 35 16.70 -10.12 -18.45
N GLN A 36 17.32 -10.42 -19.60
CA GLN A 36 16.81 -11.47 -20.51
C GLN A 36 16.92 -12.86 -19.87
N GLY A 37 18.04 -13.15 -19.20
CA GLY A 37 18.23 -14.37 -18.44
C GLY A 37 17.22 -14.53 -17.31
N ALA A 38 16.94 -13.44 -16.57
CA ALA A 38 15.92 -13.44 -15.53
C ALA A 38 14.53 -13.76 -16.10
N MET A 39 14.14 -13.13 -17.20
CA MET A 39 12.87 -13.41 -17.88
C MET A 39 12.79 -14.84 -18.44
N PHE A 40 13.89 -15.37 -18.95
CA PHE A 40 13.96 -16.76 -19.39
C PHE A 40 13.78 -17.73 -18.22
N PHE A 41 14.48 -17.48 -17.11
CA PHE A 41 14.37 -18.30 -15.90
C PHE A 41 12.94 -18.34 -15.35
N LEU A 42 12.26 -17.17 -15.30
CA LEU A 42 10.91 -17.02 -14.77
C LEU A 42 9.82 -17.69 -15.66
N LYS A 43 10.11 -18.06 -16.89
CA LYS A 43 9.16 -18.81 -17.72
C LYS A 43 8.93 -20.23 -17.23
N GLU A 44 9.96 -20.83 -16.64
CA GLU A 44 9.96 -22.27 -16.32
C GLU A 44 10.03 -22.53 -14.81
N ASN A 45 10.45 -21.51 -14.02
CA ASN A 45 10.75 -21.70 -12.62
C ASN A 45 9.91 -20.83 -11.71
N SER A 46 9.33 -21.45 -10.68
CA SER A 46 8.66 -20.73 -9.60
C SER A 46 9.69 -20.13 -8.65
N VAL A 47 9.59 -18.84 -8.39
CA VAL A 47 10.46 -18.06 -7.49
C VAL A 47 9.64 -17.53 -6.33
N ASP A 48 10.08 -17.80 -5.10
CA ASP A 48 9.46 -17.25 -3.90
C ASP A 48 9.93 -15.82 -3.65
N LEU A 49 11.23 -15.57 -3.81
CA LEU A 49 11.84 -14.25 -3.63
C LEU A 49 12.79 -13.93 -4.79
N LEU A 50 12.54 -12.81 -5.45
CA LEU A 50 13.45 -12.18 -6.38
C LEU A 50 14.25 -11.09 -5.65
N ILE A 51 15.59 -11.21 -5.64
CA ILE A 51 16.52 -10.19 -5.18
C ILE A 51 17.11 -9.53 -6.43
N LEU A 52 16.97 -8.22 -6.55
CA LEU A 52 17.17 -7.50 -7.80
C LEU A 52 18.06 -6.28 -7.60
N ASP A 53 19.13 -6.14 -8.42
CA ASP A 53 19.84 -4.87 -8.50
C ASP A 53 19.11 -3.88 -9.42
N GLN A 54 19.34 -2.59 -9.18
CA GLN A 54 18.82 -1.50 -10.01
C GLN A 54 19.59 -1.40 -11.33
N PHE A 55 20.89 -1.54 -11.27
CA PHE A 55 21.78 -1.38 -12.41
C PHE A 55 22.03 -2.73 -13.08
N LEU A 56 21.31 -3.00 -14.16
CA LEU A 56 21.38 -4.28 -14.87
C LEU A 56 21.56 -4.08 -16.38
N PRO A 57 22.32 -4.93 -17.06
CA PRO A 57 22.32 -4.98 -18.50
C PRO A 57 21.07 -5.71 -19.03
N LEU A 58 20.64 -5.35 -20.24
CA LEU A 58 19.57 -6.07 -20.93
C LEU A 58 19.98 -7.51 -21.24
N ILE A 59 21.22 -7.68 -21.74
CA ILE A 59 21.85 -8.95 -22.08
C ILE A 59 23.34 -8.86 -21.71
N LYS A 60 23.89 -9.87 -21.06
CA LYS A 60 25.31 -9.96 -20.76
C LYS A 60 26.11 -10.26 -22.04
N GLY A 61 27.14 -9.44 -22.35
CA GLY A 61 27.98 -9.65 -23.53
C GLY A 61 29.00 -8.54 -23.81
N LYS A 62 29.68 -8.60 -25.00
CA LYS A 62 30.82 -7.71 -25.33
C LYS A 62 30.46 -6.23 -25.40
N ASP A 63 29.20 -5.86 -25.69
CA ASP A 63 28.73 -4.47 -25.76
C ASP A 63 27.80 -4.15 -24.58
N GLN A 64 28.20 -4.59 -23.40
CA GLN A 64 27.41 -4.52 -22.19
C GLN A 64 27.13 -3.07 -21.76
N LYS A 65 25.95 -2.54 -22.13
CA LYS A 65 25.46 -1.30 -21.58
C LYS A 65 24.66 -1.60 -20.33
N ILE A 66 25.19 -1.18 -19.18
CA ILE A 66 24.45 -1.24 -17.91
C ILE A 66 23.38 -0.15 -17.94
N LEU A 67 22.16 -0.55 -17.72
CA LEU A 67 20.99 0.36 -17.65
C LEU A 67 20.82 0.80 -16.20
N LYS A 68 20.78 2.12 -15.97
CA LYS A 68 20.57 2.69 -14.63
C LYS A 68 19.20 2.35 -14.04
N ASP A 69 18.24 2.03 -14.88
CA ASP A 69 16.89 1.62 -14.56
C ASP A 69 16.60 0.15 -14.91
N GLY A 70 17.63 -0.67 -15.09
CA GLY A 70 17.51 -2.06 -15.55
C GLY A 70 16.64 -2.91 -14.64
N GLY A 71 16.76 -2.76 -13.32
CA GLY A 71 15.89 -3.44 -12.36
C GLY A 71 14.43 -3.05 -12.50
N TYR A 72 14.16 -1.76 -12.68
CA TYR A 72 12.80 -1.26 -12.96
C TYR A 72 12.23 -1.80 -14.27
N GLN A 73 13.06 -1.84 -15.33
CA GLN A 73 12.66 -2.44 -16.60
C GLN A 73 12.32 -3.92 -16.46
N LEU A 74 13.06 -4.69 -15.65
CA LEU A 74 12.73 -6.09 -15.38
C LEU A 74 11.38 -6.22 -14.67
N ILE A 75 11.09 -5.40 -13.69
CA ILE A 75 9.79 -5.40 -12.99
C ILE A 75 8.66 -5.10 -13.97
N ASN A 76 8.82 -4.10 -14.84
CA ASN A 76 7.84 -3.77 -15.86
C ASN A 76 7.62 -4.92 -16.85
N GLU A 77 8.68 -5.61 -17.28
CA GLU A 77 8.57 -6.79 -18.15
C GLU A 77 7.88 -7.96 -17.43
N ILE A 78 8.16 -8.20 -16.15
CA ILE A 78 7.47 -9.20 -15.33
C ILE A 78 5.98 -8.89 -15.30
N ASN A 79 5.61 -7.64 -15.02
CA ASN A 79 4.21 -7.21 -14.96
C ASN A 79 3.52 -7.31 -16.34
N ARG A 80 4.21 -6.89 -17.40
CA ARG A 80 3.66 -6.93 -18.78
C ARG A 80 3.43 -8.35 -19.31
N LYS A 81 4.24 -9.31 -18.86
CA LYS A 81 4.21 -10.70 -19.33
C LYS A 81 3.73 -11.68 -18.26
N ALA A 82 2.96 -11.21 -17.30
CA ALA A 82 2.48 -12.03 -16.18
C ALA A 82 1.65 -13.26 -16.61
N ASP A 83 1.10 -13.25 -17.80
CA ASP A 83 0.40 -14.37 -18.44
C ASP A 83 1.36 -15.43 -19.02
N LYS A 84 2.64 -15.11 -19.23
CA LYS A 84 3.65 -15.94 -19.91
C LYS A 84 4.80 -16.36 -19.03
N ILE A 85 4.85 -15.90 -17.79
CA ILE A 85 5.88 -16.20 -16.81
C ILE A 85 5.28 -16.54 -15.46
N ILE A 86 6.06 -17.22 -14.61
CA ILE A 86 5.68 -17.49 -13.24
C ILE A 86 6.17 -16.29 -12.40
N THR A 87 5.23 -15.40 -12.04
CA THR A 87 5.55 -14.18 -11.29
C THR A 87 6.14 -14.51 -9.92
N PRO A 88 7.28 -13.91 -9.53
CA PRO A 88 7.84 -14.04 -8.19
C PRO A 88 6.83 -13.61 -7.11
N LYS A 89 6.82 -14.31 -5.97
CA LYS A 89 5.89 -13.97 -4.86
C LYS A 89 6.27 -12.67 -4.16
N TYR A 90 7.59 -12.46 -4.00
CA TYR A 90 8.16 -11.28 -3.37
C TYR A 90 9.32 -10.76 -4.22
N ILE A 91 9.47 -9.43 -4.28
CA ILE A 91 10.57 -8.76 -4.98
C ILE A 91 11.19 -7.76 -4.01
N ILE A 92 12.52 -7.81 -3.86
CA ILE A 92 13.29 -6.82 -3.11
C ILE A 92 14.43 -6.27 -3.97
N GLY A 93 14.75 -5.00 -3.79
CA GLY A 93 15.94 -4.40 -4.35
C GLY A 93 17.12 -4.53 -3.40
N LEU A 94 18.30 -4.79 -3.94
CA LEU A 94 19.58 -4.81 -3.21
C LEU A 94 20.60 -4.04 -4.02
N SER A 95 20.75 -2.72 -3.77
CA SER A 95 21.62 -1.85 -4.58
C SER A 95 22.60 -1.06 -3.73
N GLN A 96 23.82 -0.87 -4.27
CA GLN A 96 24.78 0.05 -3.67
C GLN A 96 24.50 1.53 -4.02
N TYR A 97 23.66 1.77 -5.02
CA TYR A 97 23.23 3.10 -5.45
C TYR A 97 21.87 3.47 -4.86
N TYR A 98 21.65 3.14 -3.59
CA TYR A 98 20.39 3.31 -2.87
C TYR A 98 19.77 4.71 -3.07
N ASN A 99 20.57 5.76 -3.00
CA ASN A 99 20.10 7.15 -3.13
C ASN A 99 19.74 7.56 -4.57
N GLU A 100 20.12 6.76 -5.57
CA GLU A 100 19.81 6.98 -6.99
C GLU A 100 18.58 6.17 -7.45
N CYS A 101 17.97 5.42 -6.55
CA CYS A 101 16.89 4.48 -6.85
C CYS A 101 15.49 5.09 -6.64
N GLU A 102 15.25 6.34 -7.03
CA GLU A 102 13.94 7.00 -6.86
C GLU A 102 12.79 6.22 -7.53
N ASP A 103 13.04 5.61 -8.67
CA ASP A 103 12.06 4.83 -9.43
C ASP A 103 11.86 3.40 -8.90
N PHE A 104 12.60 3.00 -7.88
CA PHE A 104 12.51 1.66 -7.27
C PHE A 104 11.41 1.53 -6.20
N SER A 105 10.58 2.56 -6.07
CA SER A 105 9.42 2.56 -5.14
C SER A 105 8.41 1.44 -5.39
N ASP A 106 8.50 0.78 -6.55
CA ASP A 106 7.58 -0.27 -6.97
C ASP A 106 7.94 -1.67 -6.45
N ILE A 107 8.99 -1.82 -5.66
CA ILE A 107 9.37 -3.10 -5.05
C ILE A 107 9.01 -3.14 -3.57
N TRP A 108 8.89 -4.37 -3.04
CA TRP A 108 8.46 -4.59 -1.66
C TRP A 108 9.39 -3.92 -0.64
N LYS A 109 10.72 -4.00 -0.85
CA LYS A 109 11.72 -3.32 -0.04
C LYS A 109 13.00 -3.11 -0.81
N LEU A 110 13.58 -1.93 -0.65
CA LEU A 110 14.94 -1.65 -1.10
C LEU A 110 15.90 -1.78 0.09
N VAL A 111 16.99 -2.52 -0.07
CA VAL A 111 18.06 -2.69 0.90
C VAL A 111 19.33 -2.07 0.34
N GLU A 112 19.97 -1.17 1.09
CA GLU A 112 21.25 -0.60 0.73
C GLU A 112 22.34 -1.67 0.86
N TYR A 113 22.97 -2.04 -0.26
CA TYR A 113 24.13 -2.91 -0.29
C TYR A 113 25.41 -2.09 -0.20
N SER A 114 26.40 -2.61 0.53
CA SER A 114 27.75 -2.04 0.52
C SER A 114 28.79 -3.16 0.67
N PRO A 115 29.78 -3.22 -0.20
CA PRO A 115 30.86 -4.20 -0.07
C PRO A 115 31.81 -3.91 1.11
N SER A 116 31.77 -2.68 1.66
CA SER A 116 32.64 -2.26 2.76
C SER A 116 32.12 -2.61 4.16
N HIS A 117 30.86 -3.02 4.30
CA HIS A 117 30.25 -3.37 5.60
C HIS A 117 29.09 -4.34 5.46
N THR A 118 28.79 -5.07 6.55
CA THR A 118 27.76 -6.12 6.59
C THR A 118 26.39 -5.63 7.12
N LYS A 119 26.15 -4.33 7.22
CA LYS A 119 24.90 -3.78 7.77
C LYS A 119 23.65 -4.23 7.00
N TRP A 120 23.78 -4.47 5.70
CA TRP A 120 22.71 -4.94 4.82
C TRP A 120 22.30 -6.40 5.08
N CYS A 121 23.17 -7.22 5.66
CA CYS A 121 22.90 -8.65 5.92
C CYS A 121 21.72 -8.83 6.87
N ASN A 122 21.67 -8.08 7.97
CA ASN A 122 20.59 -8.21 8.97
C ASN A 122 19.19 -7.89 8.42
N PRO A 123 18.97 -6.78 7.69
CA PRO A 123 17.70 -6.53 7.01
C PRO A 123 17.32 -7.65 6.05
N LEU A 124 18.25 -8.13 5.23
CA LEU A 124 18.00 -9.22 4.29
C LEU A 124 17.61 -10.52 5.00
N ILE A 125 18.35 -10.93 6.01
CA ILE A 125 18.05 -12.14 6.80
C ILE A 125 16.69 -12.03 7.50
N LYS A 126 16.33 -10.85 8.02
CA LYS A 126 15.00 -10.63 8.63
C LYS A 126 13.88 -10.83 7.62
N ILE A 127 14.02 -10.34 6.40
CA ILE A 127 13.05 -10.52 5.33
C ILE A 127 12.91 -12.01 4.99
N LEU A 128 14.03 -12.71 4.82
CA LEU A 128 14.04 -14.15 4.52
C LEU A 128 13.37 -14.99 5.61
N LYS A 129 13.70 -14.73 6.88
CA LYS A 129 13.06 -15.41 8.03
C LYS A 129 11.56 -15.14 8.04
N HIS A 130 11.15 -13.93 7.75
CA HIS A 130 9.71 -13.59 7.67
C HIS A 130 9.01 -14.39 6.56
N ILE A 131 9.58 -14.45 5.36
CA ILE A 131 9.04 -15.22 4.23
C ILE A 131 9.04 -16.73 4.55
N SER A 132 10.11 -17.25 5.17
CA SER A 132 10.20 -18.67 5.58
C SER A 132 9.13 -19.02 6.60
N ASN A 133 8.94 -18.19 7.63
CA ASN A 133 7.93 -18.41 8.66
C ASN A 133 6.51 -18.43 8.08
N ILE A 134 6.21 -17.54 7.10
CA ILE A 134 4.93 -17.56 6.38
C ILE A 134 4.77 -18.90 5.65
N LYS A 135 5.83 -19.43 5.01
CA LYS A 135 5.80 -20.71 4.33
C LYS A 135 5.61 -21.89 5.28
N ASP A 136 6.30 -21.90 6.40
CA ASP A 136 6.21 -22.98 7.38
C ASP A 136 4.81 -23.04 8.02
N VAL A 137 4.20 -21.89 8.27
CA VAL A 137 2.79 -21.81 8.68
C VAL A 137 1.88 -22.34 7.57
N ALA A 138 2.15 -22.00 6.31
CA ALA A 138 1.36 -22.47 5.17
C ALA A 138 1.54 -23.96 4.84
N SER A 139 2.72 -24.58 5.15
CA SER A 139 3.00 -25.99 4.89
C SER A 139 2.47 -26.93 5.98
N ASN A 140 2.36 -26.47 7.22
CA ASN A 140 1.82 -27.23 8.34
C ASN A 140 0.29 -27.22 8.43
N VAL A 141 -0.33 -26.40 7.62
CA VAL A 141 -1.78 -26.33 7.51
C VAL A 141 -2.11 -26.65 6.06
N ASN A 142 -2.69 -27.82 5.81
CA ASN A 142 -3.35 -28.17 4.55
C ASN A 142 -4.60 -27.27 4.36
N TYR A 143 -4.39 -25.96 4.43
CA TYR A 143 -5.38 -25.01 3.95
C TYR A 143 -5.14 -24.84 2.45
N ASN A 144 -6.11 -25.23 1.65
CA ASN A 144 -6.46 -24.42 0.50
C ASN A 144 -6.52 -22.98 1.02
N ILE A 145 -5.44 -22.21 0.90
CA ILE A 145 -5.45 -20.78 1.23
C ILE A 145 -6.41 -20.19 0.21
N MET A 146 -7.67 -20.19 0.57
CA MET A 146 -8.68 -19.45 -0.21
C MET A 146 -8.19 -18.00 -0.19
N THR A 147 -7.77 -17.54 -1.35
CA THR A 147 -7.48 -16.12 -1.49
C THR A 147 -8.77 -15.39 -1.13
N LEU A 148 -8.73 -14.58 -0.09
CA LEU A 148 -9.89 -13.79 0.32
C LEU A 148 -9.94 -12.48 -0.48
N PRO A 149 -11.12 -11.98 -0.78
CA PRO A 149 -11.29 -10.58 -1.19
C PRO A 149 -10.60 -9.66 -0.19
N THR A 150 -9.83 -8.68 -0.68
CA THR A 150 -8.90 -7.92 0.18
C THR A 150 -9.10 -6.42 0.05
N ILE A 151 -9.06 -5.70 1.18
CA ILE A 151 -8.98 -4.24 1.25
C ILE A 151 -7.54 -3.88 1.60
N TYR A 152 -6.86 -3.14 0.72
CA TYR A 152 -5.54 -2.57 0.97
C TYR A 152 -5.68 -1.15 1.49
N VAL A 153 -4.98 -0.82 2.59
CA VAL A 153 -5.01 0.50 3.24
C VAL A 153 -3.62 1.06 3.42
N GLU A 154 -3.50 2.38 3.55
CA GLU A 154 -2.22 3.09 3.47
C GLU A 154 -1.34 2.89 4.70
N GLY A 155 -1.93 2.75 5.89
CA GLY A 155 -1.19 2.72 7.15
C GLY A 155 -1.61 1.60 8.10
N LEU A 156 -0.72 1.29 9.07
CA LEU A 156 -1.03 0.35 10.14
C LEU A 156 -2.10 0.90 11.10
N THR A 157 -2.21 2.21 11.22
CA THR A 157 -3.25 2.90 11.99
C THR A 157 -4.62 2.67 11.38
N ASP A 158 -4.73 2.79 10.05
CA ASP A 158 -5.95 2.52 9.29
C ASP A 158 -6.36 1.05 9.41
N LEU A 159 -5.36 0.15 9.26
CA LEU A 159 -5.54 -1.28 9.46
C LEU A 159 -6.12 -1.59 10.85
N SER A 160 -5.58 -0.96 11.90
CA SER A 160 -6.02 -1.17 13.28
C SER A 160 -7.46 -0.71 13.49
N LEU A 161 -7.81 0.50 13.03
CA LEU A 161 -9.15 1.05 13.13
C LEU A 161 -10.18 0.19 12.38
N LEU A 162 -9.89 -0.17 11.12
CA LEU A 162 -10.81 -0.93 10.29
C LEU A 162 -10.97 -2.39 10.78
N ASN A 163 -9.89 -3.02 11.28
CA ASN A 163 -10.00 -4.33 11.91
C ASN A 163 -10.84 -4.29 13.19
N TYR A 164 -10.72 -3.21 13.98
CA TYR A 164 -11.57 -3.02 15.16
C TYR A 164 -13.05 -2.90 14.76
N VAL A 165 -13.35 -2.08 13.74
CA VAL A 165 -14.71 -1.94 13.18
C VAL A 165 -15.22 -3.28 12.63
N ALA A 166 -14.41 -3.99 11.84
CA ALA A 166 -14.77 -5.29 11.26
C ALA A 166 -15.12 -6.31 12.35
N THR A 167 -14.33 -6.35 13.42
CA THR A 167 -14.55 -7.27 14.54
C THR A 167 -15.87 -7.01 15.29
N HIS A 168 -16.22 -5.73 15.49
CA HIS A 168 -17.35 -5.38 16.35
C HIS A 168 -18.67 -5.21 15.59
N TYR A 169 -18.62 -4.78 14.33
CA TYR A 169 -19.82 -4.55 13.54
C TYR A 169 -20.10 -5.60 12.47
N PHE A 170 -19.07 -6.34 12.03
CA PHE A 170 -19.16 -7.26 10.89
C PHE A 170 -18.62 -8.65 11.22
N SER A 171 -18.77 -9.10 12.48
CA SER A 171 -18.27 -10.39 12.97
C SER A 171 -18.72 -11.58 12.11
N GLU A 172 -19.94 -11.56 11.57
CA GLU A 172 -20.52 -12.63 10.73
C GLU A 172 -19.83 -12.79 9.36
N VAL A 173 -19.18 -11.74 8.88
CA VAL A 173 -18.53 -11.72 7.57
C VAL A 173 -17.03 -11.45 7.64
N LYS A 174 -16.48 -11.23 8.83
CA LYS A 174 -15.07 -10.89 9.05
C LYS A 174 -14.11 -11.90 8.42
N ASP A 175 -14.46 -13.18 8.47
CA ASP A 175 -13.60 -14.25 7.94
C ASP A 175 -13.73 -14.44 6.40
N LYS A 176 -14.59 -13.64 5.74
CA LYS A 176 -14.82 -13.70 4.29
C LYS A 176 -13.97 -12.70 3.49
N PHE A 177 -13.25 -11.82 4.15
CA PHE A 177 -12.35 -10.85 3.52
C PHE A 177 -11.14 -10.56 4.42
N SER A 178 -10.09 -9.97 3.86
CA SER A 178 -8.96 -9.45 4.63
C SER A 178 -8.83 -7.94 4.48
N ILE A 179 -8.21 -7.31 5.48
CA ILE A 179 -7.75 -5.91 5.42
C ILE A 179 -6.23 -5.97 5.60
N GLU A 180 -5.50 -5.37 4.68
CA GLU A 180 -4.04 -5.50 4.65
C GLU A 180 -3.36 -4.13 4.53
N SER A 181 -2.26 -3.99 5.26
CA SER A 181 -1.30 -2.91 5.17
C SER A 181 0.07 -3.41 5.58
N GLN A 182 1.10 -2.59 5.40
CA GLN A 182 2.42 -2.88 5.93
C GLN A 182 3.06 -1.63 6.55
N ARG A 183 4.14 -1.83 7.28
CA ARG A 183 4.89 -0.71 7.85
C ARG A 183 5.49 0.14 6.74
N ASN A 184 5.27 1.46 6.78
CA ASN A 184 5.70 2.43 5.77
C ASN A 184 5.09 2.19 4.37
N ALA A 185 3.86 1.68 4.30
CA ALA A 185 3.19 1.40 3.03
C ALA A 185 2.89 2.66 2.22
N GLY A 186 1.97 3.50 2.71
CA GLY A 186 1.47 4.69 2.00
C GLY A 186 0.68 4.38 0.72
N ALA A 187 0.18 5.42 0.07
CA ALA A 187 -0.69 5.33 -1.11
C ALA A 187 -0.07 4.55 -2.27
N ASN A 188 1.24 4.71 -2.52
CA ASN A 188 1.92 4.01 -3.61
C ASN A 188 1.91 2.50 -3.42
N TRP A 189 2.10 2.02 -2.18
CA TRP A 189 2.04 0.58 -1.91
C TRP A 189 0.63 0.03 -2.18
N VAL A 190 -0.42 0.73 -1.75
CA VAL A 190 -1.80 0.35 -2.06
C VAL A 190 -2.01 0.22 -3.56
N ALA A 191 -1.58 1.24 -4.33
CA ALA A 191 -1.66 1.25 -5.78
C ALA A 191 -0.96 0.04 -6.42
N GLN A 192 0.22 -0.32 -5.94
CA GLN A 192 0.98 -1.48 -6.39
C GLN A 192 0.25 -2.80 -6.12
N GLN A 193 -0.29 -2.97 -4.90
CA GLN A 193 -1.05 -4.18 -4.56
C GLN A 193 -2.24 -4.36 -5.49
N LEU A 194 -2.93 -3.27 -5.84
CA LEU A 194 -4.05 -3.31 -6.79
C LEU A 194 -3.59 -3.73 -8.20
N VAL A 195 -2.49 -3.18 -8.68
CA VAL A 195 -1.94 -3.54 -10.00
C VAL A 195 -1.55 -5.02 -10.03
N ILE A 196 -0.82 -5.49 -8.99
CA ILE A 196 -0.46 -6.92 -8.86
C ILE A 196 -1.72 -7.81 -8.81
N TRP A 197 -2.74 -7.40 -8.07
CA TRP A 197 -3.99 -8.15 -7.98
C TRP A 197 -4.71 -8.23 -9.32
N GLY A 198 -4.84 -7.11 -10.01
CA GLY A 198 -5.48 -7.02 -11.32
C GLY A 198 -4.79 -7.88 -12.38
N HIS A 199 -3.45 -7.99 -12.34
CA HIS A 199 -2.72 -8.86 -13.24
C HIS A 199 -2.87 -10.36 -12.90
N LYS A 200 -3.03 -10.72 -11.64
CA LYS A 200 -3.18 -12.12 -11.22
C LYS A 200 -4.55 -12.72 -11.55
N LEU A 201 -5.58 -11.91 -11.71
CA LEU A 201 -6.97 -12.30 -12.03
C LEU A 201 -7.43 -13.54 -11.26
N LYS A 202 -7.21 -13.54 -9.94
CA LYS A 202 -7.54 -14.69 -9.09
C LYS A 202 -9.03 -15.00 -9.13
N ARG A 203 -9.37 -16.29 -9.12
CA ARG A 203 -10.74 -16.77 -9.15
C ARG A 203 -11.02 -17.69 -7.98
N ASN A 204 -12.27 -17.69 -7.51
CA ASN A 204 -12.76 -18.62 -6.50
C ASN A 204 -13.15 -19.98 -7.13
N ASN A 205 -13.60 -20.91 -6.30
CA ASN A 205 -14.04 -22.25 -6.75
C ASN A 205 -15.22 -22.22 -7.74
N GLU A 206 -16.00 -21.12 -7.77
CA GLU A 206 -17.09 -20.90 -8.72
C GLU A 206 -16.63 -20.21 -10.00
N ASN A 207 -15.31 -20.08 -10.21
CA ASN A 207 -14.70 -19.39 -11.35
C ASN A 207 -15.01 -17.88 -11.42
N LYS A 208 -15.48 -17.26 -10.32
CA LYS A 208 -15.73 -15.82 -10.20
C LYS A 208 -14.45 -15.10 -9.78
N LEU A 209 -14.23 -13.91 -10.33
CA LEU A 209 -13.07 -13.07 -9.95
C LEU A 209 -13.16 -12.69 -8.47
N ILE A 210 -12.06 -12.93 -7.75
CA ILE A 210 -11.90 -12.48 -6.37
C ILE A 210 -11.46 -11.01 -6.40
N LYS A 211 -12.24 -10.15 -5.74
CA LYS A 211 -12.04 -8.71 -5.81
C LYS A 211 -11.02 -8.21 -4.80
N ALA A 212 -10.33 -7.14 -5.14
CA ALA A 212 -9.58 -6.31 -4.20
C ALA A 212 -10.02 -4.86 -4.27
N ILE A 213 -9.94 -4.16 -3.14
CA ILE A 213 -10.17 -2.71 -3.06
C ILE A 213 -8.91 -2.04 -2.53
N GLY A 214 -8.46 -0.97 -3.17
CA GLY A 214 -7.52 -0.03 -2.57
C GLY A 214 -8.28 1.13 -1.98
N LEU A 215 -8.11 1.34 -0.68
CA LEU A 215 -8.65 2.49 0.03
C LEU A 215 -7.57 3.56 0.12
N PHE A 216 -7.84 4.72 -0.48
CA PHE A 216 -6.93 5.85 -0.55
C PHE A 216 -7.48 7.02 0.26
N ASP A 217 -6.58 7.75 0.91
CA ASP A 217 -6.89 9.07 1.44
C ASP A 217 -7.24 10.03 0.29
N LEU A 218 -8.06 11.03 0.56
CA LEU A 218 -8.38 12.09 -0.39
C LEU A 218 -7.42 13.26 -0.17
N ASP A 219 -6.13 12.99 -0.25
CA ASP A 219 -5.04 13.95 -0.29
C ASP A 219 -4.33 13.90 -1.65
N GLU A 220 -3.30 14.70 -1.86
CA GLU A 220 -2.56 14.78 -3.11
C GLU A 220 -1.89 13.43 -3.46
N ALA A 221 -1.27 12.78 -2.47
CA ALA A 221 -0.56 11.52 -2.64
C ALA A 221 -1.53 10.38 -2.99
N GLY A 222 -2.64 10.25 -2.26
CA GLY A 222 -3.67 9.25 -2.49
C GLY A 222 -4.34 9.42 -3.84
N VAL A 223 -4.67 10.66 -4.24
CA VAL A 223 -5.27 10.96 -5.56
C VAL A 223 -4.30 10.61 -6.68
N LYS A 224 -3.02 10.96 -6.55
CA LYS A 224 -1.99 10.62 -7.55
C LYS A 224 -1.83 9.11 -7.68
N ALA A 225 -1.60 8.40 -6.57
CA ALA A 225 -1.40 6.96 -6.57
C ALA A 225 -2.61 6.20 -7.12
N LYS A 226 -3.82 6.63 -6.74
CA LYS A 226 -5.08 6.12 -7.29
C LYS A 226 -5.13 6.23 -8.81
N ASN A 227 -4.82 7.41 -9.36
CA ASN A 227 -4.87 7.66 -10.80
C ASN A 227 -3.80 6.85 -11.55
N ASP A 228 -2.63 6.68 -10.96
CA ASP A 228 -1.55 5.88 -11.54
C ASP A 228 -1.89 4.38 -11.54
N ALA A 229 -2.54 3.87 -10.49
CA ALA A 229 -3.07 2.50 -10.49
C ALA A 229 -4.09 2.29 -11.62
N LEU A 230 -5.05 3.22 -11.77
CA LEU A 230 -6.08 3.15 -12.82
C LEU A 230 -5.50 3.17 -14.24
N LYS A 231 -4.44 3.92 -14.49
CA LYS A 231 -3.73 3.93 -15.78
C LYS A 231 -3.09 2.60 -16.12
N LYS A 232 -2.62 1.85 -15.12
CA LYS A 232 -1.96 0.55 -15.28
C LYS A 232 -2.96 -0.62 -15.43
N LEU A 233 -4.22 -0.42 -15.01
CA LEU A 233 -5.31 -1.38 -15.09
C LEU A 233 -6.16 -1.08 -16.32
N ASN A 234 -5.89 -1.75 -17.43
CA ASN A 234 -6.41 -1.38 -18.76
C ASN A 234 -7.31 -2.41 -19.41
N SER A 235 -7.54 -3.57 -18.80
CA SER A 235 -8.51 -4.57 -19.30
C SER A 235 -9.79 -4.61 -18.46
N SER A 236 -10.90 -5.04 -19.08
CA SER A 236 -12.19 -5.19 -18.39
C SER A 236 -12.13 -6.13 -17.19
N ASN A 237 -11.44 -7.27 -17.32
CA ASN A 237 -11.28 -8.24 -16.26
C ASN A 237 -10.47 -7.66 -15.07
N GLN A 238 -9.43 -6.87 -15.35
CA GLN A 238 -8.66 -6.20 -14.30
C GLN A 238 -9.51 -5.17 -13.55
N MET A 239 -10.29 -4.37 -14.29
CA MET A 239 -11.20 -3.39 -13.69
C MET A 239 -12.38 -4.03 -12.94
N GLU A 240 -12.75 -5.28 -13.28
CA GLU A 240 -13.72 -6.05 -12.52
C GLU A 240 -13.11 -6.60 -11.23
N ALA A 241 -11.89 -7.17 -11.28
CA ALA A 241 -11.19 -7.75 -10.14
C ALA A 241 -10.69 -6.71 -9.13
N VAL A 242 -10.51 -5.45 -9.58
CA VAL A 242 -9.95 -4.36 -8.75
C VAL A 242 -10.92 -3.20 -8.67
N LYS A 243 -11.10 -2.68 -7.45
CA LYS A 243 -11.84 -1.44 -7.22
C LYS A 243 -10.95 -0.43 -6.50
N VAL A 244 -11.03 0.79 -6.97
CA VAL A 244 -10.28 1.91 -6.40
C VAL A 244 -11.25 2.80 -5.64
N PHE A 245 -11.03 2.99 -4.36
CA PHE A 245 -11.90 3.73 -3.49
C PHE A 245 -11.13 4.84 -2.77
N ALA A 246 -11.61 6.06 -2.83
CA ALA A 246 -11.10 7.16 -2.02
C ALA A 246 -12.08 7.46 -0.88
N ILE A 247 -11.56 7.78 0.29
CA ILE A 247 -12.37 8.20 1.42
C ILE A 247 -13.17 9.46 1.01
N GLN A 248 -14.46 9.51 1.32
CA GLN A 248 -15.35 10.56 0.84
C GLN A 248 -16.05 11.28 1.99
N ALA A 249 -16.35 12.55 1.80
CA ALA A 249 -17.10 13.36 2.76
C ALA A 249 -18.47 12.79 3.13
N LYS A 250 -19.09 12.00 2.22
CA LYS A 250 -20.40 11.38 2.48
C LYS A 250 -20.42 10.44 3.70
N HIS A 251 -19.26 9.91 4.10
CA HIS A 251 -19.15 9.02 5.26
C HIS A 251 -19.18 9.77 6.59
N ASN A 252 -19.01 11.11 6.58
CA ASN A 252 -19.17 11.96 7.75
C ASN A 252 -19.94 13.21 7.37
N LYS A 253 -21.19 13.31 7.84
CA LYS A 253 -22.08 14.43 7.53
C LYS A 253 -21.49 15.81 7.83
N ASN A 254 -20.56 15.92 8.79
CA ASN A 254 -19.91 17.17 9.14
C ASN A 254 -18.95 17.63 8.04
N LEU A 255 -18.30 16.69 7.33
CA LEU A 255 -17.41 17.03 6.20
C LEU A 255 -18.20 17.56 5.00
N ILE A 256 -19.46 17.14 4.82
CA ILE A 256 -20.32 17.62 3.75
C ILE A 256 -20.55 19.14 3.86
N GLU A 257 -20.51 19.69 5.05
CA GLU A 257 -20.71 21.14 5.29
C GLU A 257 -19.61 22.00 4.64
N PHE A 258 -18.39 21.49 4.52
CA PHE A 258 -17.32 22.16 3.76
C PHE A 258 -17.68 22.24 2.29
N PHE A 259 -18.06 21.11 1.68
CA PHE A 259 -18.41 21.04 0.27
C PHE A 259 -19.64 21.89 -0.08
N LYS A 260 -20.65 21.92 0.77
CA LYS A 260 -21.84 22.79 0.57
C LYS A 260 -21.47 24.27 0.54
N ARG A 261 -20.36 24.66 1.16
CA ARG A 261 -19.86 26.04 1.17
C ARG A 261 -18.75 26.30 0.16
N GLY A 262 -18.59 25.38 -0.82
CA GLY A 262 -17.58 25.52 -1.87
C GLY A 262 -16.14 25.30 -1.40
N LEU A 263 -15.93 24.64 -0.26
CA LEU A 263 -14.61 24.31 0.27
C LEU A 263 -14.36 22.81 0.17
N GLN A 264 -13.18 22.43 -0.25
CA GLN A 264 -12.68 21.07 -0.19
C GLN A 264 -11.53 21.00 0.82
N ILE A 265 -11.53 19.94 1.62
CA ILE A 265 -10.41 19.59 2.49
C ILE A 265 -9.91 18.20 2.14
N GLU A 266 -8.66 17.94 2.44
CA GLU A 266 -8.12 16.57 2.43
C GLU A 266 -8.89 15.72 3.42
N ILE A 267 -9.23 14.49 3.04
CA ILE A 267 -9.97 13.56 3.89
C ILE A 267 -9.13 12.31 4.09
N GLU A 268 -8.62 12.15 5.28
CA GLU A 268 -7.94 10.95 5.76
C GLU A 268 -8.91 10.14 6.62
N ILE A 269 -8.56 8.91 6.98
CA ILE A 269 -9.41 8.05 7.80
C ILE A 269 -9.73 8.69 9.16
N GLU A 270 -8.79 9.44 9.74
CA GLU A 270 -8.97 10.16 11.00
C GLU A 270 -10.01 11.29 10.89
N SER A 271 -10.23 11.83 9.70
CA SER A 271 -11.28 12.84 9.44
C SER A 271 -12.69 12.28 9.60
N LEU A 272 -12.85 10.96 9.65
CA LEU A 272 -14.14 10.32 9.89
C LEU A 272 -14.52 10.27 11.38
N MET A 273 -13.62 10.65 12.28
CA MET A 273 -13.90 10.67 13.71
C MET A 273 -14.90 11.79 14.11
N PRO A 274 -15.68 11.59 15.19
CA PRO A 274 -16.57 12.61 15.72
C PRO A 274 -15.82 13.84 16.22
N VAL A 275 -16.52 14.99 16.30
CA VAL A 275 -15.99 16.28 16.73
C VAL A 275 -15.34 16.24 18.13
N ASP A 276 -15.93 15.52 19.08
CA ASP A 276 -15.42 15.40 20.44
C ASP A 276 -14.06 14.69 20.51
N ILE A 277 -13.86 13.66 19.70
CA ILE A 277 -12.58 12.95 19.54
C ILE A 277 -11.52 13.90 18.98
N LEU A 278 -11.85 14.62 17.91
CA LEU A 278 -10.92 15.57 17.29
C LEU A 278 -10.60 16.75 18.23
N ASN A 279 -11.59 17.27 18.95
CA ASN A 279 -11.38 18.32 19.94
C ASN A 279 -10.47 17.87 21.10
N TYR A 280 -10.58 16.62 21.52
CA TYR A 280 -9.64 16.08 22.52
C TYR A 280 -8.23 16.02 21.96
N ALA A 281 -8.06 15.49 20.74
CA ALA A 281 -6.77 15.41 20.06
C ALA A 281 -6.14 16.81 19.87
N ASP A 282 -6.96 17.80 19.55
CA ASP A 282 -6.51 19.19 19.42
C ASP A 282 -5.99 19.75 20.74
N LYS A 283 -6.73 19.56 21.84
CA LYS A 283 -6.29 19.95 23.21
C LYS A 283 -4.98 19.26 23.62
N LYS A 284 -4.72 18.05 23.11
CA LYS A 284 -3.45 17.32 23.34
C LYS A 284 -2.32 17.79 22.44
N GLY A 285 -2.57 18.69 21.48
CA GLY A 285 -1.59 19.15 20.51
C GLY A 285 -1.23 18.12 19.44
N TRP A 286 -2.08 17.11 19.22
CA TRP A 286 -1.87 16.05 18.23
C TRP A 286 -2.27 16.46 16.83
N LEU A 287 -2.99 17.59 16.67
CA LEU A 287 -3.45 18.07 15.38
C LEU A 287 -2.59 19.23 14.86
N GLU A 288 -2.57 19.36 13.54
CA GLU A 288 -1.99 20.50 12.81
C GLU A 288 -2.98 20.99 11.74
N TYR A 289 -2.86 22.27 11.36
CA TYR A 289 -3.75 22.83 10.33
C TYR A 289 -3.41 22.32 8.95
N ARG A 290 -4.46 22.04 8.17
CA ARG A 290 -4.43 21.87 6.72
C ARG A 290 -5.01 23.10 6.04
N THR A 291 -4.66 23.31 4.77
CA THR A 291 -5.21 24.40 3.98
C THR A 291 -6.36 23.89 3.11
N PRO A 292 -7.60 24.34 3.31
CA PRO A 292 -8.72 23.95 2.45
C PRO A 292 -8.58 24.60 1.07
N LEU A 293 -9.18 23.98 0.05
CA LEU A 293 -9.23 24.46 -1.32
C LEU A 293 -10.65 24.93 -1.67
N PHE A 294 -10.78 25.90 -2.57
CA PHE A 294 -12.07 26.21 -3.20
C PHE A 294 -12.39 25.17 -4.27
N ILE A 295 -13.67 24.76 -4.34
CA ILE A 295 -14.11 23.79 -5.35
C ILE A 295 -14.47 24.53 -6.65
N ASP A 296 -15.19 25.65 -6.56
CA ASP A 296 -15.69 26.38 -7.73
C ASP A 296 -15.75 27.90 -7.44
N PRO A 297 -15.02 28.71 -8.19
CA PRO A 297 -13.90 28.32 -9.07
C PRO A 297 -12.71 27.82 -8.24
N PRO A 298 -11.89 26.90 -8.76
CA PRO A 298 -10.70 26.45 -8.07
C PRO A 298 -9.80 27.65 -7.76
N LYS A 299 -9.51 27.89 -6.48
CA LYS A 299 -8.73 29.04 -6.04
C LYS A 299 -7.85 28.68 -4.85
N ASP A 300 -6.58 29.00 -4.96
CA ASP A 300 -5.63 28.84 -3.86
C ASP A 300 -5.80 30.00 -2.85
N TRP A 301 -5.73 29.69 -1.54
CA TRP A 301 -5.72 30.68 -0.47
C TRP A 301 -4.58 31.68 -0.59
N ASN A 302 -3.43 31.27 -1.11
CA ASN A 302 -2.28 32.14 -1.34
C ASN A 302 -2.57 33.28 -2.35
N GLN A 303 -3.64 33.15 -3.13
CA GLN A 303 -4.07 34.17 -4.11
C GLN A 303 -5.15 35.10 -3.54
N MET A 304 -5.54 34.91 -2.27
CA MET A 304 -6.55 35.73 -1.60
C MET A 304 -5.91 36.71 -0.63
N ASN A 305 -6.46 37.93 -0.57
CA ASN A 305 -6.12 38.92 0.45
C ASN A 305 -6.86 38.68 1.80
N GLU A 306 -7.29 37.46 2.05
CA GLU A 306 -8.10 37.09 3.20
C GLU A 306 -7.56 35.79 3.82
N THR A 307 -7.50 35.72 5.15
CA THR A 307 -7.12 34.48 5.83
C THR A 307 -8.27 33.48 5.83
N VAL A 308 -7.95 32.17 5.94
CA VAL A 308 -8.95 31.09 6.06
C VAL A 308 -9.94 31.40 7.20
N SER A 309 -9.44 31.85 8.36
CA SER A 309 -10.29 32.18 9.52
C SER A 309 -11.26 33.29 9.22
N ALA A 310 -10.79 34.40 8.64
CA ALA A 310 -11.64 35.56 8.29
C ALA A 310 -12.73 35.17 7.28
N TYR A 311 -12.37 34.36 6.28
CA TYR A 311 -13.34 33.83 5.31
C TYR A 311 -14.40 32.97 5.99
N LEU A 312 -14.01 32.02 6.86
CA LEU A 312 -14.94 31.14 7.57
C LEU A 312 -15.90 31.94 8.48
N ASP A 313 -15.40 32.99 9.13
CA ASP A 313 -16.24 33.86 9.95
C ASP A 313 -17.24 34.64 9.11
N LYS A 314 -16.82 35.15 7.93
CA LYS A 314 -17.67 35.86 6.96
C LYS A 314 -18.82 34.96 6.45
N ILE A 315 -18.56 33.69 6.15
CA ILE A 315 -19.59 32.73 5.72
C ILE A 315 -20.35 32.09 6.89
N LYS A 316 -20.11 32.53 8.12
CA LYS A 316 -20.71 32.00 9.36
C LYS A 316 -20.57 30.48 9.45
N PHE A 317 -19.34 29.98 9.22
CA PHE A 317 -19.06 28.55 9.31
C PHE A 317 -19.18 28.09 10.77
N PRO A 318 -19.84 26.94 11.07
CA PRO A 318 -20.02 26.43 12.43
C PRO A 318 -18.67 26.26 13.15
N ASN A 319 -18.52 26.90 14.31
CA ASN A 319 -17.26 26.89 15.06
C ASN A 319 -16.85 25.49 15.50
N GLU A 320 -17.83 24.65 15.88
CA GLU A 320 -17.61 23.27 16.28
C GLU A 320 -17.02 22.39 15.14
N LEU A 321 -17.25 22.76 13.89
CA LEU A 321 -16.72 22.02 12.73
C LEU A 321 -15.34 22.50 12.31
N LYS A 322 -14.85 23.62 12.81
CA LYS A 322 -13.52 24.16 12.45
C LYS A 322 -12.37 23.20 12.81
N VAL A 323 -12.59 22.27 13.73
CA VAL A 323 -11.60 21.23 14.07
C VAL A 323 -11.25 20.33 12.89
N TYR A 324 -12.14 20.15 11.93
CA TYR A 324 -11.89 19.38 10.69
C TYR A 324 -10.93 20.09 9.71
N LEU A 325 -10.61 21.38 9.94
CA LEU A 325 -9.52 22.07 9.25
C LEU A 325 -8.14 21.58 9.71
N LYS A 326 -8.11 20.70 10.69
CA LYS A 326 -6.87 20.13 11.21
C LYS A 326 -6.81 18.64 10.85
N LYS A 327 -5.58 18.13 10.74
CA LYS A 327 -5.29 16.69 10.55
C LYS A 327 -4.42 16.20 11.68
N VAL A 328 -4.43 14.89 11.89
CA VAL A 328 -3.55 14.28 12.89
C VAL A 328 -2.11 14.33 12.38
N LYS A 329 -1.20 14.83 13.22
CA LYS A 329 0.24 14.84 12.92
C LYS A 329 0.73 13.42 12.72
N ILE A 330 1.61 13.19 11.75
CA ILE A 330 2.19 11.87 11.47
C ILE A 330 2.79 11.24 12.73
N THR A 331 3.47 12.05 13.55
CA THR A 331 4.09 11.60 14.81
C THR A 331 3.09 11.16 15.89
N ASN A 332 1.83 11.50 15.75
CA ASN A 332 0.78 11.23 16.73
C ASN A 332 -0.29 10.26 16.24
N LYS A 333 -0.17 9.71 15.02
CA LYS A 333 -1.18 8.79 14.47
C LYS A 333 -1.39 7.54 15.33
N GLU A 334 -0.32 6.94 15.85
CA GLU A 334 -0.42 5.76 16.73
C GLU A 334 -1.15 6.10 18.04
N GLN A 335 -0.77 7.19 18.72
CA GLN A 335 -1.41 7.63 19.96
C GLN A 335 -2.88 8.01 19.76
N PHE A 336 -3.17 8.68 18.64
CA PHE A 336 -4.54 9.01 18.27
C PHE A 336 -5.39 7.75 18.05
N THR A 337 -4.88 6.78 17.30
CA THR A 337 -5.56 5.51 17.02
C THR A 337 -5.81 4.73 18.31
N GLU A 338 -4.83 4.64 19.19
CA GLU A 338 -4.98 4.00 20.50
C GLU A 338 -6.09 4.68 21.32
N TYR A 339 -6.09 6.02 21.36
CA TYR A 339 -7.13 6.78 22.04
C TYR A 339 -8.53 6.50 21.46
N VAL A 340 -8.67 6.48 20.13
CA VAL A 340 -9.94 6.19 19.45
C VAL A 340 -10.45 4.79 19.80
N ILE A 341 -9.57 3.79 19.77
CA ILE A 341 -9.92 2.39 20.12
C ILE A 341 -10.35 2.30 21.58
N ASN A 342 -9.64 2.96 22.49
CA ASN A 342 -10.01 2.99 23.92
C ASN A 342 -11.37 3.66 24.12
N ARG A 343 -11.65 4.76 23.45
CA ARG A 343 -12.98 5.41 23.49
C ARG A 343 -14.06 4.54 22.87
N ALA A 344 -13.76 3.81 21.79
CA ALA A 344 -14.69 2.88 21.15
C ALA A 344 -15.02 1.68 22.04
N SER A 345 -14.13 1.25 22.93
CA SER A 345 -14.42 0.21 23.92
C SER A 345 -15.44 0.67 24.99
N GLU A 346 -15.50 1.96 25.27
CA GLU A 346 -16.52 2.56 26.15
C GLU A 346 -17.83 2.86 25.41
N SER A 347 -17.73 3.34 24.16
CA SER A 347 -18.87 3.65 23.29
C SER A 347 -18.50 3.40 21.82
N ILE A 348 -18.98 2.32 21.26
CA ILE A 348 -18.68 1.87 19.89
C ILE A 348 -19.19 2.87 18.83
N THR A 349 -20.16 3.74 19.17
CA THR A 349 -20.72 4.76 18.26
C THR A 349 -19.70 5.77 17.77
N VAL A 350 -18.55 5.90 18.45
CA VAL A 350 -17.39 6.69 17.99
C VAL A 350 -16.95 6.28 16.58
N LEU A 351 -17.16 5.03 16.19
CA LEU A 351 -16.75 4.45 14.90
C LEU A 351 -17.88 4.35 13.87
N ASP A 352 -19.05 4.94 14.11
CA ASP A 352 -20.22 4.80 13.20
C ASP A 352 -19.93 5.28 11.77
N ASN A 353 -19.12 6.34 11.60
CA ASN A 353 -18.74 6.81 10.28
C ASN A 353 -17.81 5.81 9.56
N LEU A 354 -16.88 5.19 10.27
CA LEU A 354 -16.03 4.13 9.72
C LEU A 354 -16.86 2.87 9.39
N LYS A 355 -17.84 2.55 10.21
CA LYS A 355 -18.79 1.47 9.95
C LYS A 355 -19.53 1.69 8.63
N LEU A 356 -20.04 2.92 8.39
CA LEU A 356 -20.71 3.24 7.13
C LEU A 356 -19.79 3.04 5.92
N MET A 357 -18.54 3.52 6.00
CA MET A 357 -17.57 3.35 4.96
C MET A 357 -17.21 1.87 4.75
N LEU A 358 -16.88 1.15 5.81
CA LEU A 358 -16.49 -0.26 5.70
C LEU A 358 -17.63 -1.13 5.17
N ASN A 359 -18.90 -0.83 5.54
CA ASN A 359 -20.07 -1.51 4.98
C ASN A 359 -20.15 -1.34 3.45
N GLU A 360 -19.87 -0.15 2.94
CA GLU A 360 -19.83 0.10 1.49
C GLU A 360 -18.74 -0.74 0.83
N LEU A 361 -17.52 -0.79 1.42
CA LEU A 361 -16.40 -1.58 0.90
C LEU A 361 -16.72 -3.09 0.91
N ILE A 362 -17.28 -3.61 2.00
CA ILE A 362 -17.68 -5.02 2.12
C ILE A 362 -18.74 -5.38 1.07
N ASN A 363 -19.72 -4.52 0.87
CA ASN A 363 -20.74 -4.74 -0.15
C ASN A 363 -20.15 -4.80 -1.57
N ILE A 364 -19.14 -3.95 -1.89
CA ILE A 364 -18.44 -4.00 -3.19
C ILE A 364 -17.64 -5.30 -3.31
N LEU A 365 -16.93 -5.71 -2.25
CA LEU A 365 -16.09 -6.90 -2.24
C LEU A 365 -16.89 -8.19 -2.39
N LEU A 366 -17.96 -8.30 -1.61
CA LEU A 366 -18.74 -9.55 -1.49
C LEU A 366 -19.95 -9.59 -2.45
N SER A 367 -20.25 -8.47 -3.15
CA SER A 367 -21.33 -8.49 -4.15
C SER A 367 -20.99 -9.42 -5.29
N SER A 368 -21.76 -10.47 -5.41
CA SER A 368 -21.91 -11.23 -6.66
C SER A 368 -22.87 -10.43 -7.57
N LYS A 369 -22.38 -9.36 -8.22
CA LYS A 369 -23.12 -8.86 -9.37
C LYS A 369 -22.78 -9.78 -10.54
N GLU A 370 -23.82 -10.45 -11.01
CA GLU A 370 -23.90 -11.08 -12.32
C GLU A 370 -23.69 -10.04 -13.43
#